data_1ae0af2cdc05e0e8bcdbf3641ac1abc3
#
_entry.id   1ae0af2cdc05e0e8bcdbf3641ac1abc3
#
_cell.length_a   1.000
_cell.length_b   1.000
_cell.length_c   1.000
_cell.angle_alpha   90.00
_cell.angle_beta   90.00
_cell.angle_gamma   90.00
#
_symmetry.space_group_name_H-M   'P 1'
#
loop_
_entity.id
_entity.type
_entity.pdbx_description
1 polymer ?
#
loop_
_entity_poly.entity_id
_entity_poly.type
_entity_poly.pdbx_seq_one_letter_code
_entity_poly.pdbx_strand_id
1 'polypeptide(L)'
;AIATINADMEDSSSLDSVRVKAIFYSLFFGAESPSRLEHRRYVDCFVTYEERTRTVENEDGTTSEETYTVAVPIRELAVVYANISSAIGVSATHESQVNATEIYYRVLYGRPAPTYGDAFDQWSDGLPLSSAPFIGADGFCSPLGEGWRSMVTSEFGYRKDPFTGQTKGHGGIDLGAPKGTPIRAALPGTVYVVRYANSGYGYHVMIDHGGGFVTLYAHCSKILATEGQQVEAGTMIAEVGSTGRSTGNHLHFEVRIGGEKQNPRSYL
;
A
#
# COMPACT_ATOMS: atom_id res chain seq x y z
N ALA A 1 3.71 5.34 23.83
CA ALA A 1 2.51 5.73 23.07
C ALA A 1 2.16 4.68 22.01
N ILE A 2 3.05 4.39 21.03
CA ILE A 2 2.76 3.39 19.98
C ILE A 2 2.40 2.02 20.59
N ALA A 3 3.21 1.51 21.51
CA ALA A 3 2.95 0.21 22.15
C ALA A 3 1.62 0.19 22.93
N THR A 4 1.24 1.31 23.53
CA THR A 4 -0.03 1.44 24.26
C THR A 4 -1.23 1.39 23.29
N ILE A 5 -1.13 2.08 22.15
CA ILE A 5 -2.21 2.06 21.14
C ILE A 5 -2.29 0.69 20.46
N ASN A 6 -1.15 0.06 20.17
CA ASN A 6 -1.15 -1.30 19.60
C ASN A 6 -1.77 -2.34 20.54
N ALA A 7 -1.75 -2.11 21.85
CA ALA A 7 -2.44 -2.99 22.81
C ALA A 7 -3.98 -2.86 22.74
N ASP A 8 -4.48 -1.73 22.24
CA ASP A 8 -5.90 -1.47 22.03
C ASP A 8 -6.38 -1.91 20.63
N MET A 9 -5.52 -2.56 19.83
CA MET A 9 -5.82 -3.09 18.48
C MET A 9 -6.15 -4.58 18.54
N GLU A 10 -6.88 -5.05 17.53
CA GLU A 10 -7.11 -6.49 17.36
C GLU A 10 -5.85 -7.20 16.81
N ASP A 11 -5.72 -8.50 17.11
CA ASP A 11 -4.54 -9.37 17.00
C ASP A 11 -3.73 -9.32 15.68
N SER A 12 -4.27 -8.79 14.60
CA SER A 12 -3.58 -8.70 13.30
C SER A 12 -3.21 -7.28 12.88
N SER A 13 -3.55 -6.28 13.69
CA SER A 13 -3.34 -4.87 13.38
C SER A 13 -2.25 -4.26 14.26
N SER A 14 -1.41 -3.42 13.67
CA SER A 14 -0.44 -2.61 14.39
C SER A 14 -0.13 -1.34 13.61
N LEU A 15 0.25 -0.28 14.34
CA LEU A 15 0.79 0.91 13.71
C LEU A 15 2.16 0.64 13.11
N ASP A 16 2.40 1.12 11.91
CA ASP A 16 3.74 1.20 11.35
C ASP A 16 4.60 2.18 12.16
N SER A 17 5.38 1.64 13.08
CA SER A 17 6.19 2.42 14.00
C SER A 17 7.27 3.25 13.30
N VAL A 18 7.73 2.82 12.13
CA VAL A 18 8.74 3.55 11.34
C VAL A 18 8.06 4.76 10.69
N ARG A 19 6.87 4.59 10.13
CA ARG A 19 6.07 5.66 9.55
C ARG A 19 5.72 6.74 10.59
N VAL A 20 5.19 6.32 11.73
CA VAL A 20 4.86 7.23 12.85
C VAL A 20 6.08 8.05 13.26
N LYS A 21 7.25 7.42 13.39
CA LYS A 21 8.49 8.11 13.75
C LYS A 21 9.02 9.01 12.63
N ALA A 22 8.96 8.56 11.37
CA ALA A 22 9.44 9.34 10.24
C ALA A 22 8.66 10.65 10.09
N ILE A 23 7.34 10.61 10.20
CA ILE A 23 6.48 11.81 10.19
C ILE A 23 6.79 12.69 11.41
N PHE A 24 6.95 12.10 12.60
CA PHE A 24 7.30 12.85 13.80
C PHE A 24 8.61 13.63 13.61
N TYR A 25 9.67 12.96 13.16
CA TYR A 25 10.96 13.62 12.96
C TYR A 25 10.91 14.70 11.87
N SER A 26 10.14 14.53 10.84
CA SER A 26 10.02 15.53 9.77
C SER A 26 9.26 16.79 10.21
N LEU A 27 8.29 16.65 11.12
CA LEU A 27 7.49 17.77 11.63
C LEU A 27 8.12 18.50 12.83
N PHE A 28 8.87 17.78 13.65
CA PHE A 28 9.39 18.29 14.93
C PHE A 28 10.92 18.32 15.00
N PHE A 29 11.62 18.21 13.87
CA PHE A 29 13.07 18.24 13.83
C PHE A 29 13.61 19.57 14.41
N GLY A 30 14.46 19.48 15.43
CA GLY A 30 15.01 20.64 16.11
C GLY A 30 14.09 21.32 17.13
N ALA A 31 12.86 20.81 17.33
CA ALA A 31 12.00 21.25 18.41
C ALA A 31 12.40 20.67 19.78
N GLU A 32 12.01 21.33 20.88
CA GLU A 32 12.14 20.75 22.21
C GLU A 32 11.40 19.43 22.31
N SER A 33 11.92 18.50 23.11
CA SER A 33 11.28 17.18 23.28
C SER A 33 9.86 17.33 23.84
N PRO A 34 8.83 16.87 23.12
CA PRO A 34 7.46 16.98 23.59
C PRO A 34 7.22 16.12 24.83
N SER A 35 6.24 16.51 25.64
CA SER A 35 5.82 15.76 26.82
C SER A 35 5.22 14.39 26.46
N ARG A 36 5.09 13.49 27.46
CA ARG A 36 4.43 12.18 27.24
C ARG A 36 2.98 12.32 26.75
N LEU A 37 2.26 13.35 27.20
CA LEU A 37 0.89 13.61 26.77
C LEU A 37 0.83 14.03 25.31
N GLU A 38 1.76 14.87 24.87
CA GLU A 38 1.86 15.29 23.47
C GLU A 38 2.25 14.11 22.56
N HIS A 39 3.14 13.23 23.02
CA HIS A 39 3.43 11.99 22.29
C HIS A 39 2.18 11.10 22.12
N ARG A 40 1.34 10.97 23.14
CA ARG A 40 0.08 10.21 23.05
C ARG A 40 -0.86 10.84 22.04
N ARG A 41 -1.11 12.16 22.17
CA ARG A 41 -1.97 12.90 21.23
C ARG A 41 -1.48 12.81 19.79
N TYR A 42 -0.17 12.83 19.58
CA TYR A 42 0.40 12.65 18.25
C TYR A 42 0.12 11.26 17.70
N VAL A 43 0.35 10.20 18.48
CA VAL A 43 0.13 8.82 18.01
C VAL A 43 -1.37 8.54 17.82
N ASP A 44 -2.25 9.15 18.61
CA ASP A 44 -3.71 9.06 18.43
C ASP A 44 -4.18 9.61 17.05
N CYS A 45 -3.39 10.50 16.41
CA CYS A 45 -3.69 10.99 15.06
C CYS A 45 -3.63 9.91 13.97
N PHE A 46 -3.04 8.74 14.26
CA PHE A 46 -2.86 7.63 13.32
C PHE A 46 -3.93 6.55 13.44
N VAL A 47 -4.89 6.71 14.34
CA VAL A 47 -5.97 5.74 14.56
C VAL A 47 -7.33 6.41 14.63
N THR A 48 -8.36 5.64 14.33
CA THR A 48 -9.74 5.90 14.75
C THR A 48 -10.11 4.90 15.83
N TYR A 49 -11.12 5.22 16.63
CA TYR A 49 -11.63 4.35 17.67
C TYR A 49 -13.05 3.91 17.31
N GLU A 50 -13.25 2.59 17.23
CA GLU A 50 -14.54 1.96 16.92
C GLU A 50 -15.07 1.23 18.14
N GLU A 51 -16.37 1.36 18.42
CA GLU A 51 -17.06 0.53 19.39
C GLU A 51 -17.45 -0.80 18.74
N ARG A 52 -17.12 -1.90 19.41
CA ARG A 52 -17.46 -3.28 19.01
C ARG A 52 -18.12 -4.01 20.15
N THR A 53 -18.92 -5.02 19.83
CA THR A 53 -19.60 -5.86 20.82
C THR A 53 -19.07 -7.29 20.72
N ARG A 54 -18.81 -7.93 21.86
CA ARG A 54 -18.47 -9.33 21.97
C ARG A 54 -19.37 -10.03 22.96
N THR A 55 -19.64 -11.30 22.72
CA THR A 55 -20.33 -12.17 23.67
C THR A 55 -19.32 -12.71 24.68
N VAL A 56 -19.58 -12.51 25.96
CA VAL A 56 -18.74 -12.99 27.06
C VAL A 56 -19.55 -14.02 27.88
N GLU A 57 -18.94 -15.14 28.21
CA GLU A 57 -19.52 -16.13 29.11
C GLU A 57 -19.24 -15.73 30.54
N ASN A 58 -20.31 -15.62 31.36
CA ASN A 58 -20.25 -15.29 32.77
C ASN A 58 -19.87 -16.50 33.60
N GLU A 59 -19.45 -16.29 34.86
CA GLU A 59 -19.07 -17.37 35.78
C GLU A 59 -20.24 -18.33 36.09
N ASP A 60 -21.49 -17.92 35.89
CA ASP A 60 -22.72 -18.71 36.08
C ASP A 60 -23.14 -19.51 34.82
N GLY A 61 -22.35 -19.47 33.72
CA GLY A 61 -22.64 -20.11 32.45
C GLY A 61 -23.64 -19.36 31.55
N THR A 62 -24.07 -18.18 31.94
CA THR A 62 -24.88 -17.30 31.06
C THR A 62 -23.97 -16.47 30.15
N THR A 63 -24.52 -15.99 29.03
CA THR A 63 -23.79 -15.11 28.12
C THR A 63 -24.32 -13.67 28.25
N SER A 64 -23.39 -12.69 28.20
CA SER A 64 -23.69 -11.27 28.13
C SER A 64 -22.98 -10.62 26.98
N GLU A 65 -23.53 -9.52 26.47
CA GLU A 65 -22.84 -8.69 25.49
C GLU A 65 -22.03 -7.62 26.21
N GLU A 66 -20.75 -7.52 25.87
CA GLU A 66 -19.85 -6.48 26.35
C GLU A 66 -19.41 -5.60 25.18
N THR A 67 -19.61 -4.28 25.33
CA THR A 67 -19.11 -3.30 24.38
C THR A 67 -17.69 -2.89 24.75
N TYR A 68 -16.79 -2.91 23.78
CA TYR A 68 -15.40 -2.50 23.96
C TYR A 68 -14.96 -1.61 22.80
N THR A 69 -13.94 -0.78 23.04
CA THR A 69 -13.37 0.12 22.03
C THR A 69 -12.10 -0.49 21.46
N VAL A 70 -11.98 -0.49 20.15
CA VAL A 70 -10.79 -0.96 19.41
C VAL A 70 -10.17 0.20 18.63
N ALA A 71 -8.84 0.29 18.65
CA ALA A 71 -8.10 1.22 17.81
C ALA A 71 -7.91 0.63 16.40
N VAL A 72 -8.27 1.42 15.37
CA VAL A 72 -8.15 1.02 13.97
C VAL A 72 -7.18 1.97 13.27
N PRO A 73 -6.10 1.45 12.62
CA PRO A 73 -5.11 2.28 11.94
C PRO A 73 -5.73 3.06 10.78
N ILE A 74 -5.46 4.36 10.72
CA ILE A 74 -5.76 5.21 9.57
C ILE A 74 -4.72 4.94 8.50
N ARG A 75 -5.15 4.54 7.31
CA ARG A 75 -4.28 4.20 6.18
C ARG A 75 -3.97 5.39 5.28
N GLU A 76 -4.84 6.40 5.28
CA GLU A 76 -4.72 7.58 4.45
C GLU A 76 -3.87 8.65 5.12
N LEU A 77 -2.68 8.92 4.58
CA LEU A 77 -1.75 9.91 5.14
C LEU A 77 -2.36 11.32 5.17
N ALA A 78 -3.18 11.69 4.19
CA ALA A 78 -3.87 12.98 4.18
C ALA A 78 -4.75 13.17 5.44
N VAL A 79 -5.47 12.10 5.85
CA VAL A 79 -6.28 12.11 7.08
C VAL A 79 -5.39 12.21 8.31
N VAL A 80 -4.27 11.47 8.35
CA VAL A 80 -3.29 11.56 9.44
C VAL A 80 -2.74 12.97 9.58
N TYR A 81 -2.32 13.60 8.47
CA TYR A 81 -1.81 14.97 8.50
C TYR A 81 -2.87 16.00 8.91
N ALA A 82 -4.13 15.82 8.47
CA ALA A 82 -5.24 16.65 8.92
C ALA A 82 -5.50 16.51 10.44
N ASN A 83 -5.45 15.28 10.96
CA ASN A 83 -5.57 15.01 12.38
C ASN A 83 -4.43 15.65 13.19
N ILE A 84 -3.19 15.54 12.72
CA ILE A 84 -2.03 16.18 13.36
C ILE A 84 -2.21 17.70 13.39
N SER A 85 -2.60 18.30 12.27
CA SER A 85 -2.86 19.74 12.21
C SER A 85 -3.94 20.18 13.20
N SER A 86 -5.03 19.42 13.28
CA SER A 86 -6.15 19.72 14.18
C SER A 86 -5.82 19.50 15.67
N ALA A 87 -5.17 18.37 16.00
CA ALA A 87 -4.96 17.98 17.39
C ALA A 87 -3.70 18.60 18.02
N ILE A 88 -2.66 18.84 17.21
CA ILE A 88 -1.33 19.29 17.66
C ILE A 88 -1.07 20.74 17.24
N GLY A 89 -1.78 21.27 16.23
CA GLY A 89 -1.58 22.61 15.70
C GLY A 89 -0.37 22.76 14.78
N VAL A 90 0.18 21.65 14.30
CA VAL A 90 1.32 21.62 13.36
C VAL A 90 0.82 21.17 12.00
N SER A 91 0.89 22.07 11.01
CA SER A 91 0.54 21.73 9.64
C SER A 91 1.73 21.14 8.90
N ALA A 92 1.54 20.02 8.24
CA ALA A 92 2.53 19.43 7.37
C ALA A 92 2.69 20.29 6.11
N THR A 93 3.92 20.71 5.83
CA THR A 93 4.28 21.31 4.54
C THR A 93 4.64 20.22 3.54
N HIS A 94 4.63 20.55 2.25
CA HIS A 94 5.13 19.63 1.22
C HIS A 94 6.54 19.10 1.56
N GLU A 95 7.46 20.00 1.95
CA GLU A 95 8.81 19.64 2.33
C GLU A 95 8.84 18.64 3.51
N SER A 96 8.02 18.84 4.55
CA SER A 96 7.97 17.91 5.69
C SER A 96 7.42 16.54 5.30
N GLN A 97 6.47 16.47 4.36
CA GLN A 97 5.95 15.20 3.84
C GLN A 97 6.99 14.45 3.01
N VAL A 98 7.72 15.17 2.14
CA VAL A 98 8.85 14.61 1.37
C VAL A 98 9.93 14.09 2.33
N ASN A 99 10.30 14.86 3.35
CA ASN A 99 11.28 14.44 4.35
C ASN A 99 10.82 13.23 5.15
N ALA A 100 9.54 13.15 5.52
CA ALA A 100 8.98 11.98 6.20
C ALA A 100 9.11 10.72 5.33
N THR A 101 8.79 10.84 4.05
CA THR A 101 8.91 9.77 3.08
C THR A 101 10.37 9.34 2.90
N GLU A 102 11.29 10.29 2.79
CA GLU A 102 12.72 10.02 2.67
C GLU A 102 13.28 9.29 3.91
N ILE A 103 12.92 9.74 5.12
CA ILE A 103 13.32 9.07 6.38
C ILE A 103 12.77 7.65 6.40
N TYR A 104 11.51 7.45 6.05
CA TYR A 104 10.87 6.15 6.02
C TYR A 104 11.60 5.16 5.12
N TYR A 105 11.87 5.55 3.87
CA TYR A 105 12.57 4.71 2.90
C TYR A 105 14.00 4.40 3.31
N ARG A 106 14.73 5.37 3.86
CA ARG A 106 16.10 5.15 4.35
C ARG A 106 16.15 4.19 5.55
N VAL A 107 15.17 4.26 6.44
CA VAL A 107 15.12 3.38 7.62
C VAL A 107 14.74 1.95 7.23
N LEU A 108 13.72 1.78 6.37
CA LEU A 108 13.24 0.44 6.01
C LEU A 108 14.08 -0.24 4.94
N TYR A 109 14.56 0.52 3.96
CA TYR A 109 15.15 -0.05 2.74
C TYR A 109 16.61 0.32 2.54
N GLY A 110 17.20 1.16 3.40
CA GLY A 110 18.58 1.61 3.32
C GLY A 110 18.88 2.47 2.07
N ARG A 111 17.87 3.05 1.43
CA ARG A 111 17.98 3.80 0.17
C ARG A 111 17.10 5.07 0.19
N PRO A 112 17.35 6.04 -0.71
CA PRO A 112 16.49 7.21 -0.89
C PRO A 112 15.06 6.82 -1.26
N ALA A 113 14.10 7.67 -0.89
CA ALA A 113 12.75 7.58 -1.42
C ALA A 113 12.78 7.74 -2.94
N PRO A 114 11.92 7.06 -3.69
CA PRO A 114 11.75 7.32 -5.10
C PRO A 114 11.33 8.78 -5.32
N THR A 115 11.96 9.45 -6.28
CA THR A 115 11.52 10.78 -6.69
C THR A 115 10.31 10.59 -7.61
N TYR A 116 9.14 10.73 -7.04
CA TYR A 116 7.91 10.91 -7.81
C TYR A 116 7.81 12.42 -8.10
N GLY A 117 7.75 12.82 -9.34
CA GLY A 117 7.54 14.23 -9.69
C GLY A 117 6.31 14.82 -8.98
N ASP A 118 5.83 15.97 -9.35
CA ASP A 118 4.76 16.78 -8.72
C ASP A 118 3.42 16.03 -8.47
N ALA A 119 3.34 14.75 -8.83
CA ALA A 119 2.19 13.87 -8.60
C ALA A 119 1.81 13.70 -7.10
N PHE A 120 2.77 13.89 -6.19
CA PHE A 120 2.48 13.85 -4.75
C PHE A 120 1.70 15.08 -4.28
N ASP A 121 1.80 16.22 -4.97
CA ASP A 121 1.07 17.45 -4.67
C ASP A 121 -0.41 17.38 -5.07
N GLN A 122 -0.76 16.62 -6.11
CA GLN A 122 -2.16 16.46 -6.55
C GLN A 122 -3.01 15.65 -5.58
N TRP A 123 -2.39 14.91 -4.65
CA TRP A 123 -3.09 14.07 -3.68
C TRP A 123 -3.51 14.82 -2.42
N SER A 124 -2.92 15.99 -2.17
CA SER A 124 -3.29 16.85 -1.03
C SER A 124 -4.52 17.72 -1.30
N ASP A 125 -4.92 17.91 -2.58
CA ASP A 125 -5.96 18.85 -2.99
C ASP A 125 -7.33 18.22 -3.27
N GLY A 126 -7.83 17.40 -2.34
CA GLY A 126 -9.29 17.28 -2.18
C GLY A 126 -10.06 16.47 -3.23
N LEU A 127 -9.53 15.36 -3.74
CA LEU A 127 -10.37 14.40 -4.44
C LEU A 127 -11.39 13.77 -3.47
N PRO A 128 -12.67 13.65 -3.86
CA PRO A 128 -13.67 13.07 -2.99
C PRO A 128 -13.30 11.62 -2.63
N LEU A 129 -13.26 11.32 -1.34
CA LEU A 129 -12.84 10.04 -0.74
C LEU A 129 -13.52 8.79 -1.32
N SER A 130 -14.67 8.92 -1.97
CA SER A 130 -15.46 7.82 -2.56
C SER A 130 -14.96 7.33 -3.92
N SER A 131 -14.05 8.07 -4.57
CA SER A 131 -13.50 7.70 -5.90
C SER A 131 -11.98 7.58 -5.91
N ALA A 132 -11.30 7.91 -4.80
CA ALA A 132 -9.87 7.78 -4.71
C ALA A 132 -9.46 6.30 -4.74
N PRO A 133 -8.44 5.91 -5.52
CA PRO A 133 -7.90 4.57 -5.47
C PRO A 133 -7.34 4.29 -4.06
N PHE A 134 -7.50 3.04 -3.58
CA PHE A 134 -6.88 2.63 -2.32
C PHE A 134 -5.36 2.79 -2.42
N ILE A 135 -4.81 3.56 -1.51
CA ILE A 135 -3.37 3.82 -1.40
C ILE A 135 -2.88 3.14 -0.13
N GLY A 136 -2.00 2.16 -0.27
CA GLY A 136 -1.35 1.53 0.87
C GLY A 136 -0.54 2.54 1.69
N ALA A 137 -0.15 2.17 2.90
CA ALA A 137 0.61 3.03 3.82
C ALA A 137 1.90 3.64 3.23
N ASP A 138 2.37 3.11 2.10
CA ASP A 138 3.60 3.50 1.40
C ASP A 138 3.35 4.38 0.16
N GLY A 139 2.13 4.85 -0.04
CA GLY A 139 1.77 5.58 -1.25
C GLY A 139 1.47 4.68 -2.46
N PHE A 140 1.52 3.36 -2.30
CA PHE A 140 1.11 2.41 -3.33
C PHE A 140 -0.41 2.31 -3.41
N CYS A 141 -0.94 2.48 -4.61
CA CYS A 141 -2.28 2.05 -4.95
C CYS A 141 -2.27 0.54 -5.20
N SER A 142 -3.12 -0.23 -4.52
CA SER A 142 -3.27 -1.63 -4.89
C SER A 142 -3.82 -1.73 -6.32
N PRO A 143 -3.17 -2.50 -7.21
CA PRO A 143 -3.59 -2.62 -8.60
C PRO A 143 -5.03 -3.12 -8.80
N LEU A 144 -5.57 -3.87 -7.86
CA LEU A 144 -6.95 -4.39 -7.88
C LEU A 144 -7.86 -3.77 -6.82
N GLY A 145 -7.40 -2.70 -6.12
CA GLY A 145 -8.17 -1.99 -5.11
C GLY A 145 -8.17 -2.65 -3.74
N GLU A 146 -9.13 -2.24 -2.89
CA GLU A 146 -9.30 -2.80 -1.55
C GLU A 146 -9.62 -4.31 -1.59
N GLY A 147 -9.24 -5.03 -0.53
CA GLY A 147 -9.48 -6.47 -0.45
C GLY A 147 -8.51 -7.34 -1.25
N TRP A 148 -7.50 -6.77 -1.90
CA TRP A 148 -6.50 -7.51 -2.66
C TRP A 148 -5.85 -8.68 -1.87
N ARG A 149 -5.75 -8.56 -0.53
CA ARG A 149 -5.19 -9.61 0.33
C ARG A 149 -5.96 -10.92 0.24
N SER A 150 -7.28 -10.86 0.08
CA SER A 150 -8.13 -12.04 -0.11
C SER A 150 -8.07 -12.60 -1.53
N MET A 151 -7.52 -11.84 -2.49
CA MET A 151 -7.37 -12.26 -3.89
C MET A 151 -6.04 -12.99 -4.13
N VAL A 152 -5.15 -13.07 -3.14
CA VAL A 152 -3.83 -13.70 -3.31
C VAL A 152 -4.00 -15.20 -3.57
N THR A 153 -3.57 -15.64 -4.73
CA THR A 153 -3.58 -17.06 -5.14
C THR A 153 -2.19 -17.66 -5.15
N SER A 154 -1.14 -16.82 -5.23
CA SER A 154 0.25 -17.26 -5.15
C SER A 154 1.19 -16.15 -4.67
N GLU A 155 2.05 -16.49 -3.74
CA GLU A 155 3.01 -15.57 -3.10
C GLU A 155 4.31 -15.45 -3.90
N PHE A 156 5.04 -14.36 -3.61
CA PHE A 156 6.43 -14.19 -4.02
C PHE A 156 7.34 -15.23 -3.37
N GLY A 157 8.37 -15.67 -4.08
CA GLY A 157 9.37 -16.61 -3.58
C GLY A 157 9.30 -17.97 -4.24
N TYR A 158 9.81 -19.02 -3.57
CA TYR A 158 9.85 -20.36 -4.15
C TYR A 158 8.52 -21.10 -3.96
N ARG A 159 7.96 -21.62 -5.05
CA ARG A 159 6.74 -22.42 -5.04
C ARG A 159 6.82 -23.57 -6.03
N LYS A 160 5.90 -24.53 -5.94
CA LYS A 160 5.71 -25.53 -6.99
C LYS A 160 5.13 -24.88 -8.25
N ASP A 161 5.83 -25.03 -9.35
CA ASP A 161 5.35 -24.53 -10.65
C ASP A 161 4.11 -25.32 -11.07
N PRO A 162 2.98 -24.64 -11.39
CA PRO A 162 1.71 -25.32 -11.67
C PRO A 162 1.70 -26.13 -12.96
N PHE A 163 2.69 -25.95 -13.84
CA PHE A 163 2.81 -26.68 -15.10
C PHE A 163 3.76 -27.88 -15.00
N THR A 164 4.85 -27.77 -14.24
CA THR A 164 5.89 -28.79 -14.16
C THR A 164 5.96 -29.53 -12.82
N GLY A 165 5.31 -29.00 -11.78
CA GLY A 165 5.40 -29.50 -10.41
C GLY A 165 6.75 -29.30 -9.72
N GLN A 166 7.76 -28.77 -10.42
CA GLN A 166 9.09 -28.51 -9.86
C GLN A 166 9.09 -27.22 -9.03
N THR A 167 9.98 -27.15 -8.06
CA THR A 167 10.19 -25.91 -7.27
C THR A 167 10.81 -24.84 -8.17
N LYS A 168 10.14 -23.68 -8.29
CA LYS A 168 10.56 -22.55 -9.11
C LYS A 168 10.33 -21.24 -8.38
N GLY A 169 11.21 -20.27 -8.63
CA GLY A 169 11.06 -18.91 -8.14
C GLY A 169 9.87 -18.21 -8.82
N HIS A 170 9.03 -17.56 -7.99
CA HIS A 170 7.94 -16.69 -8.40
C HIS A 170 8.31 -15.24 -8.12
N GLY A 171 8.44 -14.45 -9.16
CA GLY A 171 9.01 -13.10 -9.09
C GLY A 171 8.03 -11.99 -8.73
N GLY A 172 6.80 -12.34 -8.39
CA GLY A 172 5.73 -11.41 -8.05
C GLY A 172 4.70 -12.03 -7.13
N ILE A 173 3.53 -11.41 -7.06
CA ILE A 173 2.34 -11.93 -6.40
C ILE A 173 1.25 -12.15 -7.44
N ASP A 174 0.51 -13.25 -7.33
CA ASP A 174 -0.63 -13.52 -8.21
C ASP A 174 -1.94 -13.20 -7.47
N LEU A 175 -2.75 -12.32 -8.05
CA LEU A 175 -4.03 -11.87 -7.52
C LEU A 175 -5.16 -12.38 -8.42
N GLY A 176 -5.90 -13.38 -7.95
CA GLY A 176 -7.04 -13.97 -8.66
C GLY A 176 -8.21 -13.00 -8.72
N ALA A 177 -8.66 -12.70 -9.95
CA ALA A 177 -9.82 -11.83 -10.18
C ALA A 177 -10.50 -12.20 -11.52
N PRO A 178 -11.81 -11.90 -11.70
CA PRO A 178 -12.50 -12.15 -12.96
C PRO A 178 -11.83 -11.47 -14.16
N LYS A 179 -11.91 -12.09 -15.34
CA LYS A 179 -11.48 -11.45 -16.59
C LYS A 179 -12.19 -10.12 -16.78
N GLY A 180 -11.44 -9.09 -17.17
CA GLY A 180 -11.96 -7.74 -17.38
C GLY A 180 -11.96 -6.87 -16.13
N THR A 181 -11.55 -7.40 -14.95
CA THR A 181 -11.36 -6.57 -13.75
C THR A 181 -10.33 -5.48 -14.04
N PRO A 182 -10.61 -4.20 -13.72
CA PRO A 182 -9.68 -3.11 -13.94
C PRO A 182 -8.35 -3.30 -13.19
N ILE A 183 -7.24 -3.13 -13.90
CA ILE A 183 -5.90 -3.07 -13.34
C ILE A 183 -5.46 -1.60 -13.33
N ARG A 184 -5.01 -1.13 -12.17
CA ARG A 184 -4.59 0.25 -11.94
C ARG A 184 -3.09 0.35 -11.71
N ALA A 185 -2.51 1.47 -12.15
CA ALA A 185 -1.11 1.80 -11.84
C ALA A 185 -0.92 1.92 -10.32
N ALA A 186 0.07 1.21 -9.78
CA ALA A 186 0.33 1.23 -8.34
C ALA A 186 0.94 2.56 -7.86
N LEU A 187 1.65 3.26 -8.74
CA LEU A 187 2.34 4.52 -8.49
C LEU A 187 2.29 5.40 -9.74
N PRO A 188 2.51 6.73 -9.61
CA PRO A 188 2.75 7.60 -10.76
C PRO A 188 4.02 7.19 -11.52
N GLY A 189 4.05 7.41 -12.83
CA GLY A 189 5.23 7.10 -13.63
C GLY A 189 4.98 7.12 -15.13
N THR A 190 5.98 6.66 -15.87
CA THR A 190 5.92 6.56 -17.33
C THR A 190 5.76 5.10 -17.74
N VAL A 191 4.76 4.81 -18.55
CA VAL A 191 4.62 3.49 -19.20
C VAL A 191 5.77 3.31 -20.18
N TYR A 192 6.72 2.42 -19.91
CA TYR A 192 7.87 2.24 -20.77
C TYR A 192 7.86 0.92 -21.55
N VAL A 193 6.98 -0.02 -21.19
CA VAL A 193 6.75 -1.28 -21.93
C VAL A 193 5.26 -1.55 -22.06
N VAL A 194 4.82 -1.79 -23.28
CA VAL A 194 3.53 -2.42 -23.61
C VAL A 194 3.81 -3.60 -24.53
N ARG A 195 3.42 -4.82 -24.13
CA ARG A 195 3.71 -6.05 -24.89
C ARG A 195 2.48 -6.93 -25.03
N TYR A 196 2.32 -7.47 -26.23
CA TYR A 196 1.31 -8.46 -26.59
C TYR A 196 2.02 -9.75 -26.97
N ALA A 197 2.17 -10.68 -26.02
CA ALA A 197 2.86 -11.94 -26.21
C ALA A 197 1.95 -13.14 -25.87
N ASN A 198 2.18 -14.27 -26.51
CA ASN A 198 1.44 -15.50 -26.24
C ASN A 198 2.17 -16.46 -25.27
N SER A 199 3.30 -16.03 -24.71
CA SER A 199 4.12 -16.82 -23.77
C SER A 199 4.58 -15.94 -22.61
N GLY A 200 5.18 -16.54 -21.56
CA GLY A 200 5.71 -15.83 -20.41
C GLY A 200 4.64 -14.95 -19.75
N TYR A 201 4.88 -13.66 -19.62
CA TYR A 201 3.99 -12.68 -19.03
C TYR A 201 2.70 -12.42 -19.84
N GLY A 202 2.60 -12.93 -21.07
CA GLY A 202 1.46 -12.62 -21.91
C GLY A 202 1.37 -11.14 -22.26
N TYR A 203 0.16 -10.61 -22.28
CA TYR A 203 -0.07 -9.17 -22.42
C TYR A 203 0.31 -8.49 -21.11
N HIS A 204 1.27 -7.57 -21.18
CA HIS A 204 1.75 -6.92 -19.98
C HIS A 204 2.19 -5.47 -20.19
N VAL A 205 2.12 -4.72 -19.09
CA VAL A 205 2.56 -3.33 -18.99
C VAL A 205 3.66 -3.25 -17.95
N MET A 206 4.67 -2.42 -18.20
CA MET A 206 5.64 -2.03 -17.19
C MET A 206 5.67 -0.51 -17.08
N ILE A 207 5.73 -0.01 -15.84
CA ILE A 207 5.77 1.41 -15.53
C ILE A 207 7.08 1.71 -14.81
N ASP A 208 7.81 2.68 -15.32
CA ASP A 208 8.99 3.26 -14.67
C ASP A 208 8.56 4.41 -13.78
N HIS A 209 8.86 4.31 -12.49
CA HIS A 209 8.53 5.30 -11.46
C HIS A 209 9.73 6.17 -11.08
N GLY A 210 10.84 6.06 -11.83
CA GLY A 210 12.10 6.74 -11.52
C GLY A 210 12.93 6.00 -10.47
N GLY A 211 14.20 6.43 -10.31
CA GLY A 211 15.11 5.84 -9.31
C GLY A 211 15.40 4.34 -9.46
N GLY A 212 15.11 3.74 -10.60
CA GLY A 212 15.21 2.30 -10.85
C GLY A 212 14.03 1.50 -10.30
N PHE A 213 12.96 2.17 -9.88
CA PHE A 213 11.74 1.56 -9.38
C PHE A 213 10.77 1.27 -10.53
N VAL A 214 10.37 0.01 -10.68
CA VAL A 214 9.53 -0.45 -11.79
C VAL A 214 8.44 -1.38 -11.26
N THR A 215 7.22 -1.23 -11.77
CA THR A 215 6.15 -2.22 -11.57
C THR A 215 5.78 -2.91 -12.89
N LEU A 216 5.39 -4.19 -12.80
CA LEU A 216 4.95 -5.00 -13.92
C LEU A 216 3.58 -5.58 -13.64
N TYR A 217 2.71 -5.50 -14.65
CA TYR A 217 1.32 -5.98 -14.65
C TYR A 217 1.13 -6.94 -15.80
N ALA A 218 0.96 -8.24 -15.52
CA ALA A 218 0.96 -9.29 -16.53
C ALA A 218 -0.33 -10.10 -16.59
N HIS A 219 -0.41 -10.95 -17.63
CA HIS A 219 -1.54 -11.80 -17.99
C HIS A 219 -2.81 -11.04 -18.34
N CYS A 220 -2.68 -9.77 -18.76
CA CYS A 220 -3.80 -8.92 -19.11
C CYS A 220 -4.64 -9.51 -20.25
N SER A 221 -5.96 -9.27 -20.20
CA SER A 221 -6.86 -9.55 -21.36
C SER A 221 -6.86 -8.40 -22.35
N LYS A 222 -6.66 -7.17 -21.84
CA LYS A 222 -6.62 -5.93 -22.62
C LYS A 222 -5.66 -4.96 -21.98
N ILE A 223 -4.90 -4.24 -22.79
CA ILE A 223 -4.06 -3.12 -22.37
C ILE A 223 -4.73 -1.83 -22.84
N LEU A 224 -4.81 -0.85 -21.95
CA LEU A 224 -5.42 0.46 -22.20
C LEU A 224 -4.35 1.55 -22.29
N ALA A 225 -3.23 1.35 -21.60
CA ALA A 225 -2.10 2.27 -21.61
C ALA A 225 -1.26 2.15 -22.89
N THR A 226 -0.53 3.20 -23.22
CA THR A 226 0.40 3.24 -24.36
C THR A 226 1.82 3.57 -23.89
N GLU A 227 2.84 3.09 -24.60
CA GLU A 227 4.23 3.43 -24.29
C GLU A 227 4.44 4.95 -24.35
N GLY A 228 5.20 5.49 -23.38
CA GLY A 228 5.42 6.91 -23.21
C GLY A 228 4.32 7.66 -22.45
N GLN A 229 3.19 7.02 -22.17
CA GLN A 229 2.11 7.64 -21.40
C GLN A 229 2.55 7.89 -19.95
N GLN A 230 2.31 9.12 -19.49
CA GLN A 230 2.38 9.47 -18.07
C GLN A 230 1.09 8.99 -17.39
N VAL A 231 1.23 8.31 -16.25
CA VAL A 231 0.10 7.80 -15.47
C VAL A 231 0.25 8.21 -14.01
N GLU A 232 -0.87 8.52 -13.41
CA GLU A 232 -0.99 8.71 -11.97
C GLU A 232 -1.29 7.38 -11.28
N ALA A 233 -1.00 7.27 -10.00
CA ALA A 233 -1.45 6.12 -9.20
C ALA A 233 -2.98 5.99 -9.30
N GLY A 234 -3.46 4.75 -9.41
CA GLY A 234 -4.88 4.48 -9.61
C GLY A 234 -5.40 4.66 -11.03
N THR A 235 -4.61 5.19 -11.96
CA THR A 235 -4.95 5.23 -13.38
C THR A 235 -5.20 3.82 -13.91
N MET A 236 -6.34 3.58 -14.55
CA MET A 236 -6.66 2.31 -15.20
C MET A 236 -5.74 2.09 -16.40
N ILE A 237 -4.92 1.04 -16.37
CA ILE A 237 -3.90 0.75 -17.38
C ILE A 237 -4.15 -0.51 -18.19
N ALA A 238 -4.90 -1.46 -17.63
CA ALA A 238 -5.19 -2.76 -18.24
C ALA A 238 -6.42 -3.43 -17.61
N GLU A 239 -6.76 -4.62 -18.11
CA GLU A 239 -7.79 -5.49 -17.56
C GLU A 239 -7.23 -6.89 -17.30
N VAL A 240 -7.66 -7.51 -16.19
CA VAL A 240 -7.27 -8.88 -15.80
C VAL A 240 -7.63 -9.88 -16.89
N GLY A 241 -6.76 -10.85 -17.12
CA GLY A 241 -6.96 -11.95 -18.05
C GLY A 241 -6.19 -13.19 -17.68
N SER A 242 -5.83 -13.97 -18.70
CA SER A 242 -5.08 -15.22 -18.59
C SER A 242 -4.21 -15.46 -19.83
N THR A 243 -3.61 -14.40 -20.39
CA THR A 243 -2.72 -14.48 -21.55
C THR A 243 -1.33 -14.96 -21.15
N GLY A 244 -0.58 -15.54 -22.10
CA GLY A 244 0.75 -16.06 -21.83
C GLY A 244 0.74 -17.34 -21.00
N ARG A 245 1.72 -17.49 -20.08
CA ARG A 245 1.84 -18.68 -19.22
C ARG A 245 0.99 -18.54 -17.97
N SER A 246 -0.28 -18.78 -18.08
CA SER A 246 -1.29 -18.64 -17.02
C SER A 246 -2.22 -19.83 -16.97
N THR A 247 -2.66 -20.23 -15.77
CA THR A 247 -3.60 -21.35 -15.55
C THR A 247 -5.02 -20.87 -15.30
N GLY A 248 -5.25 -19.57 -15.18
CA GLY A 248 -6.58 -18.98 -14.91
C GLY A 248 -6.50 -17.46 -14.83
N ASN A 249 -7.66 -16.82 -14.72
CA ASN A 249 -7.71 -15.36 -14.67
C ASN A 249 -7.09 -14.82 -13.38
N HIS A 250 -6.01 -14.04 -13.50
CA HIS A 250 -5.34 -13.36 -12.40
C HIS A 250 -4.48 -12.20 -12.94
N LEU A 251 -4.12 -11.29 -12.05
CA LEU A 251 -3.04 -10.33 -12.25
C LEU A 251 -1.77 -10.92 -11.64
N HIS A 252 -0.71 -11.06 -12.43
CA HIS A 252 0.63 -11.23 -11.92
C HIS A 252 1.27 -9.85 -11.75
N PHE A 253 1.59 -9.48 -10.51
CA PHE A 253 2.13 -8.17 -10.16
C PHE A 253 3.55 -8.30 -9.61
N GLU A 254 4.51 -7.56 -10.21
CA GLU A 254 5.89 -7.49 -9.74
C GLU A 254 6.26 -6.07 -9.33
N VAL A 255 7.11 -5.97 -8.31
CA VAL A 255 7.87 -4.78 -7.95
C VAL A 255 9.34 -5.05 -8.21
N ARG A 256 10.03 -4.15 -8.89
CA ARG A 256 11.45 -4.26 -9.19
C ARG A 256 12.19 -2.99 -8.78
N ILE A 257 13.39 -3.17 -8.25
CA ILE A 257 14.27 -2.07 -7.85
C ILE A 257 15.67 -2.35 -8.35
N GLY A 258 16.19 -1.45 -9.19
CA GLY A 258 17.50 -1.66 -9.82
C GLY A 258 17.57 -2.96 -10.66
N GLY A 259 16.43 -3.40 -11.18
CA GLY A 259 16.29 -4.66 -11.92
C GLY A 259 15.97 -5.89 -11.04
N GLU A 260 16.20 -5.83 -9.72
CA GLU A 260 15.96 -6.93 -8.79
C GLU A 260 14.50 -7.00 -8.36
N LYS A 261 13.91 -8.19 -8.39
CA LYS A 261 12.53 -8.44 -7.98
C LYS A 261 12.38 -8.39 -6.46
N GLN A 262 11.40 -7.65 -6.00
CA GLN A 262 11.08 -7.47 -4.59
C GLN A 262 9.75 -8.15 -4.26
N ASN A 263 9.53 -8.49 -2.99
CA ASN A 263 8.25 -9.03 -2.55
C ASN A 263 7.18 -7.93 -2.58
N PRO A 264 6.15 -8.01 -3.46
CA PRO A 264 5.14 -6.97 -3.58
C PRO A 264 4.31 -6.74 -2.31
N ARG A 265 4.19 -7.73 -1.42
CA ARG A 265 3.49 -7.56 -0.13
C ARG A 265 4.10 -6.48 0.76
N SER A 266 5.37 -6.18 0.59
CA SER A 266 6.05 -5.13 1.35
C SER A 266 5.69 -3.71 0.89
N TYR A 267 4.93 -3.61 -0.20
CA TYR A 267 4.57 -2.33 -0.85
C TYR A 267 3.05 -2.11 -0.95
N LEU A 268 2.24 -3.19 -0.85
CA LEU A 268 0.76 -3.17 -0.97
C LEU A 268 0.06 -3.11 0.39
#